data_63b9dd76f9e3829a12bf443121dde608
#
_entry.id   63b9dd76f9e3829a12bf443121dde608
#
_cell.length_a   1.000
_cell.length_b   1.000
_cell.length_c   1.000
_cell.angle_alpha   90.00
_cell.angle_beta   90.00
_cell.angle_gamma   90.00
#
_symmetry.space_group_name_H-M   'P 1'
#
loop_
_entity.id
_entity.type
_entity.pdbx_description
1 polymer ?
#
loop_
_entity_poly.entity_id
_entity_poly.type
_entity_poly.pdbx_seq_one_letter_code
_entity_poly.pdbx_strand_id
1 'polypeptide(L)'
;MEKDSIILVNTNSNNSKKIINYLKRNNKKFYSDNDVERSKFLIKNKLNEGSKNFIICGGDGSINKFINEYGKLSKEKKEKISLGIIPCGRANDLARSLKIPFKIEEAFKTIENKKTKRIDLIKVNNSYFITGGGLGLPTEIIKDVNSLSRNFITRAIKRIFGQSIYLWITLKKFIFGYKGIEEIKNKLLAIYVLNQSFIGKQFNIAPEAKNNDGYFEVKIVKMPPTFLSNFKTLSYGSKGKIDELSWIIKKKTKNLTINLKEPSYFMGDGELLEKSNKFNIEVIPNAVKIITD
;
A
#
# COMPACT_ATOMS: atom_id res chain seq x y z
N MET A 1 -23.44 -13.53 4.11
CA MET A 1 -23.15 -12.30 3.32
C MET A 1 -24.45 -11.61 2.99
N GLU A 2 -24.52 -10.30 3.15
CA GLU A 2 -25.69 -9.52 2.76
C GLU A 2 -25.91 -9.57 1.25
N LYS A 3 -27.20 -9.59 0.82
CA LYS A 3 -27.57 -9.62 -0.62
C LYS A 3 -26.96 -8.45 -1.43
N ASP A 4 -26.55 -7.36 -0.75
CA ASP A 4 -26.13 -6.09 -1.35
C ASP A 4 -24.60 -5.83 -1.26
N SER A 5 -23.80 -6.88 -1.03
CA SER A 5 -22.34 -6.70 -1.01
C SER A 5 -21.79 -6.57 -2.44
N ILE A 6 -20.99 -5.51 -2.67
CA ILE A 6 -20.28 -5.27 -3.94
C ILE A 6 -18.96 -6.04 -3.91
N ILE A 7 -18.89 -7.12 -4.66
CA ILE A 7 -17.67 -7.96 -4.77
C ILE A 7 -16.93 -7.55 -6.04
N LEU A 8 -15.69 -7.11 -5.89
CA LEU A 8 -14.80 -6.68 -6.97
C LEU A 8 -13.63 -7.64 -7.10
N VAL A 9 -13.46 -8.26 -8.25
CA VAL A 9 -12.40 -9.24 -8.52
C VAL A 9 -11.42 -8.69 -9.55
N ASN A 10 -10.17 -8.50 -9.14
CA ASN A 10 -9.09 -8.15 -10.07
C ASN A 10 -8.61 -9.42 -10.81
N THR A 11 -8.94 -9.51 -12.09
CA THR A 11 -8.63 -10.69 -12.92
C THR A 11 -7.13 -10.88 -13.21
N ASN A 12 -6.31 -9.83 -13.03
CA ASN A 12 -4.85 -9.92 -13.12
C ASN A 12 -4.17 -10.53 -11.89
N SER A 13 -4.94 -10.80 -10.83
CA SER A 13 -4.40 -11.40 -9.60
C SER A 13 -4.15 -12.90 -9.74
N ASN A 14 -3.14 -13.42 -9.03
CA ASN A 14 -2.68 -14.82 -9.17
C ASN A 14 -3.78 -15.87 -8.96
N ASN A 15 -4.68 -15.66 -8.01
CA ASN A 15 -5.75 -16.59 -7.65
C ASN A 15 -7.14 -16.17 -8.18
N SER A 16 -7.21 -15.23 -9.11
CA SER A 16 -8.49 -14.68 -9.61
C SER A 16 -9.42 -15.76 -10.16
N LYS A 17 -8.89 -16.71 -10.95
CA LYS A 17 -9.69 -17.84 -11.49
C LYS A 17 -10.30 -18.71 -10.37
N LYS A 18 -9.54 -19.01 -9.31
CA LYS A 18 -10.05 -19.79 -8.16
C LYS A 18 -11.14 -19.03 -7.43
N ILE A 19 -10.99 -17.72 -7.23
CA ILE A 19 -11.98 -16.85 -6.59
C ILE A 19 -13.27 -16.78 -7.43
N ILE A 20 -13.15 -16.58 -8.73
CA ILE A 20 -14.31 -16.55 -9.64
C ILE A 20 -15.07 -17.87 -9.60
N ASN A 21 -14.37 -19.00 -9.62
CA ASN A 21 -15.01 -20.32 -9.51
C ASN A 21 -15.70 -20.51 -8.16
N TYR A 22 -15.08 -20.07 -7.06
CA TYR A 22 -15.70 -20.09 -5.74
C TYR A 22 -16.98 -19.24 -5.70
N LEU A 23 -16.96 -18.01 -6.22
CA LEU A 23 -18.12 -17.11 -6.27
C LEU A 23 -19.25 -17.69 -7.11
N LYS A 24 -18.94 -18.26 -8.28
CA LYS A 24 -19.95 -18.93 -9.14
C LYS A 24 -20.59 -20.13 -8.46
N ARG A 25 -19.81 -21.01 -7.84
CA ARG A 25 -20.33 -22.20 -7.10
C ARG A 25 -21.24 -21.81 -5.93
N ASN A 26 -21.01 -20.64 -5.33
CA ASN A 26 -21.79 -20.14 -4.20
C ASN A 26 -22.87 -19.11 -4.64
N ASN A 27 -23.20 -19.02 -5.93
CA ASN A 27 -24.20 -18.12 -6.49
C ASN A 27 -24.06 -16.66 -6.04
N LYS A 28 -22.79 -16.16 -5.93
CA LYS A 28 -22.50 -14.78 -5.52
C LYS A 28 -22.34 -13.89 -6.75
N LYS A 29 -23.06 -12.77 -6.79
CA LYS A 29 -22.85 -11.72 -7.80
C LYS A 29 -21.51 -11.02 -7.57
N PHE A 30 -20.77 -10.78 -8.63
CA PHE A 30 -19.48 -10.08 -8.57
C PHE A 30 -19.21 -9.30 -9.86
N TYR A 31 -18.35 -8.32 -9.75
CA TYR A 31 -17.79 -7.57 -10.87
C TYR A 31 -16.33 -8.00 -11.04
N SER A 32 -15.91 -8.28 -12.26
CA SER A 32 -14.53 -8.67 -12.56
C SER A 32 -13.96 -7.75 -13.63
N ASP A 33 -12.77 -7.22 -13.37
CA ASP A 33 -12.09 -6.34 -14.31
C ASP A 33 -10.58 -6.44 -14.15
N ASN A 34 -9.87 -6.19 -15.24
CA ASN A 34 -8.41 -6.04 -15.30
C ASN A 34 -7.98 -4.61 -15.65
N ASP A 35 -8.91 -3.77 -16.06
CA ASP A 35 -8.69 -2.37 -16.40
C ASP A 35 -8.73 -1.48 -15.15
N VAL A 36 -7.75 -0.59 -15.03
CA VAL A 36 -7.59 0.28 -13.87
C VAL A 36 -8.68 1.34 -13.82
N GLU A 37 -8.97 1.98 -14.94
CA GLU A 37 -9.92 3.11 -14.99
C GLU A 37 -11.35 2.61 -14.86
N ARG A 38 -11.68 1.48 -15.48
CA ARG A 38 -13.00 0.81 -15.30
C ARG A 38 -13.22 0.43 -13.84
N SER A 39 -12.22 -0.17 -13.20
CA SER A 39 -12.31 -0.53 -11.78
C SER A 39 -12.54 0.71 -10.89
N LYS A 40 -11.82 1.82 -11.12
CA LYS A 40 -12.04 3.08 -10.41
C LYS A 40 -13.42 3.65 -10.63
N PHE A 41 -13.87 3.69 -11.89
CA PHE A 41 -15.20 4.18 -12.26
C PHE A 41 -16.31 3.39 -11.57
N LEU A 42 -16.21 2.05 -11.57
CA LEU A 42 -17.16 1.18 -10.90
C LEU A 42 -17.19 1.43 -9.38
N ILE A 43 -16.01 1.51 -8.73
CA ILE A 43 -15.91 1.80 -7.31
C ILE A 43 -16.59 3.14 -7.00
N LYS A 44 -16.24 4.19 -7.74
CA LYS A 44 -16.79 5.54 -7.56
C LYS A 44 -18.32 5.53 -7.69
N ASN A 45 -18.86 4.88 -8.72
CA ASN A 45 -20.31 4.81 -8.93
C ASN A 45 -20.99 4.08 -7.77
N LYS A 46 -20.48 2.90 -7.37
CA LYS A 46 -21.07 2.14 -6.26
C LYS A 46 -21.02 2.87 -4.93
N LEU A 47 -19.95 3.62 -4.67
CA LEU A 47 -19.83 4.50 -3.50
C LEU A 47 -20.86 5.65 -3.56
N ASN A 48 -21.08 6.25 -4.74
CA ASN A 48 -22.05 7.32 -4.94
C ASN A 48 -23.50 6.81 -4.84
N GLU A 49 -23.79 5.59 -5.32
CA GLU A 49 -25.08 4.91 -5.16
C GLU A 49 -25.40 4.56 -3.70
N GLY A 50 -24.46 4.75 -2.78
CA GLY A 50 -24.66 4.52 -1.35
C GLY A 50 -24.43 3.06 -0.92
N SER A 51 -23.75 2.25 -1.73
CA SER A 51 -23.35 0.89 -1.34
C SER A 51 -22.48 0.91 -0.09
N LYS A 52 -22.77 0.00 0.86
CA LYS A 52 -22.13 0.01 2.20
C LYS A 52 -21.13 -1.11 2.41
N ASN A 53 -21.27 -2.23 1.71
CA ASN A 53 -20.43 -3.40 1.91
C ASN A 53 -19.63 -3.68 0.64
N PHE A 54 -18.32 -3.52 0.73
CA PHE A 54 -17.40 -3.79 -0.37
C PHE A 54 -16.50 -4.96 -0.02
N ILE A 55 -16.27 -5.85 -0.98
CA ILE A 55 -15.34 -6.98 -0.85
C ILE A 55 -14.37 -6.88 -2.03
N ILE A 56 -13.11 -6.61 -1.72
CA ILE A 56 -12.05 -6.48 -2.71
C ILE A 56 -11.26 -7.79 -2.79
N CYS A 57 -11.42 -8.51 -3.88
CA CYS A 57 -10.62 -9.68 -4.21
C CYS A 57 -9.43 -9.25 -5.06
N GLY A 58 -8.31 -8.94 -4.39
CA GLY A 58 -7.15 -8.34 -5.05
C GLY A 58 -5.92 -8.27 -4.14
N GLY A 59 -4.89 -7.59 -4.62
CA GLY A 59 -3.72 -7.20 -3.84
C GLY A 59 -3.78 -5.74 -3.40
N ASP A 60 -2.65 -5.25 -2.86
CA ASP A 60 -2.54 -3.89 -2.31
C ASP A 60 -2.94 -2.80 -3.32
N GLY A 61 -2.57 -2.94 -4.60
CA GLY A 61 -3.00 -1.99 -5.64
C GLY A 61 -4.52 -1.96 -5.89
N SER A 62 -5.24 -3.09 -5.71
CA SER A 62 -6.70 -3.11 -5.80
C SER A 62 -7.34 -2.44 -4.59
N ILE A 63 -6.76 -2.63 -3.41
CA ILE A 63 -7.17 -1.96 -2.17
C ILE A 63 -6.89 -0.46 -2.29
N ASN A 64 -5.73 -0.07 -2.78
CA ASN A 64 -5.36 1.34 -2.96
C ASN A 64 -6.33 2.09 -3.88
N LYS A 65 -6.79 1.48 -4.99
CA LYS A 65 -7.83 2.07 -5.85
C LYS A 65 -9.12 2.36 -5.07
N PHE A 66 -9.58 1.39 -4.28
CA PHE A 66 -10.76 1.58 -3.43
C PHE A 66 -10.53 2.70 -2.41
N ILE A 67 -9.40 2.69 -1.72
CA ILE A 67 -9.03 3.66 -0.68
C ILE A 67 -8.98 5.09 -1.23
N ASN A 68 -8.47 5.29 -2.46
CA ASN A 68 -8.42 6.60 -3.07
C ASN A 68 -9.80 7.16 -3.44
N GLU A 69 -10.76 6.34 -3.86
CA GLU A 69 -12.13 6.79 -4.08
C GLU A 69 -12.90 6.95 -2.76
N TYR A 70 -12.72 6.02 -1.82
CA TYR A 70 -13.30 6.06 -0.48
C TYR A 70 -12.83 7.29 0.32
N GLY A 71 -11.55 7.62 0.24
CA GLY A 71 -10.94 8.75 0.95
C GLY A 71 -11.59 10.11 0.63
N LYS A 72 -12.16 10.27 -0.57
CA LYS A 72 -12.84 11.49 -1.03
C LYS A 72 -14.23 11.68 -0.43
N LEU A 73 -14.80 10.66 0.19
CA LEU A 73 -16.15 10.72 0.76
C LEU A 73 -16.18 11.57 2.04
N SER A 74 -17.36 12.09 2.39
CA SER A 74 -17.59 12.72 3.69
C SER A 74 -17.45 11.70 4.84
N LYS A 75 -17.23 12.19 6.05
CA LYS A 75 -17.08 11.34 7.25
C LYS A 75 -18.31 10.46 7.46
N GLU A 76 -19.51 11.02 7.32
CA GLU A 76 -20.79 10.31 7.53
C GLU A 76 -20.97 9.16 6.53
N LYS A 77 -20.53 9.33 5.28
CA LYS A 77 -20.56 8.25 4.28
C LYS A 77 -19.55 7.16 4.62
N LYS A 78 -18.33 7.55 5.00
CA LYS A 78 -17.26 6.60 5.39
C LYS A 78 -17.68 5.71 6.55
N GLU A 79 -18.35 6.24 7.55
CA GLU A 79 -18.79 5.48 8.73
C GLU A 79 -19.74 4.33 8.41
N LYS A 80 -20.50 4.44 7.32
CA LYS A 80 -21.47 3.44 6.88
C LYS A 80 -20.86 2.32 6.04
N ILE A 81 -19.61 2.47 5.58
CA ILE A 81 -18.97 1.56 4.64
C ILE A 81 -18.07 0.59 5.39
N SER A 82 -18.17 -0.69 5.04
CA SER A 82 -17.29 -1.77 5.51
C SER A 82 -16.53 -2.38 4.33
N LEU A 83 -15.25 -2.65 4.53
CA LEU A 83 -14.37 -3.25 3.55
C LEU A 83 -13.97 -4.66 3.97
N GLY A 84 -14.36 -5.67 3.18
CA GLY A 84 -13.84 -7.02 3.24
C GLY A 84 -12.69 -7.20 2.24
N ILE A 85 -11.69 -7.99 2.59
CA ILE A 85 -10.52 -8.25 1.76
C ILE A 85 -10.37 -9.74 1.54
N ILE A 86 -10.27 -10.16 0.27
CA ILE A 86 -9.85 -11.50 -0.14
C ILE A 86 -8.46 -11.36 -0.78
N PRO A 87 -7.40 -11.73 -0.03
CA PRO A 87 -6.03 -11.46 -0.47
C PRO A 87 -5.62 -12.40 -1.60
N CYS A 88 -5.40 -11.86 -2.79
CA CYS A 88 -4.95 -12.62 -3.95
C CYS A 88 -3.84 -11.91 -4.75
N GLY A 89 -3.27 -10.85 -4.20
CA GLY A 89 -2.08 -10.20 -4.72
C GLY A 89 -0.78 -10.90 -4.33
N ARG A 90 0.34 -10.25 -4.57
CA ARG A 90 1.68 -10.78 -4.27
C ARG A 90 2.15 -10.43 -2.86
N ALA A 91 2.05 -9.16 -2.46
CA ALA A 91 2.46 -8.71 -1.14
C ALA A 91 1.32 -8.90 -0.11
N ASN A 92 0.16 -8.34 -0.38
CA ASN A 92 -1.00 -8.31 0.51
C ASN A 92 -0.62 -7.79 1.91
N ASP A 93 0.10 -6.66 1.93
CA ASP A 93 0.69 -6.12 3.15
C ASP A 93 -0.38 -5.76 4.19
N LEU A 94 -1.50 -5.15 3.74
CA LEU A 94 -2.61 -4.85 4.63
C LEU A 94 -3.27 -6.12 5.20
N ALA A 95 -3.51 -7.13 4.36
CA ALA A 95 -4.13 -8.37 4.81
C ALA A 95 -3.25 -9.10 5.84
N ARG A 96 -1.93 -9.07 5.66
CA ARG A 96 -0.96 -9.62 6.64
C ARG A 96 -1.00 -8.89 7.96
N SER A 97 -0.95 -7.55 7.92
CA SER A 97 -1.01 -6.70 9.11
C SER A 97 -2.28 -6.95 9.94
N LEU A 98 -3.40 -7.22 9.25
CA LEU A 98 -4.70 -7.49 9.87
C LEU A 98 -4.95 -8.98 10.13
N LYS A 99 -3.98 -9.86 9.84
CA LYS A 99 -4.07 -11.31 10.00
C LYS A 99 -5.25 -11.95 9.22
N ILE A 100 -5.64 -11.35 8.10
CA ILE A 100 -6.69 -11.89 7.24
C ILE A 100 -6.20 -13.18 6.57
N PRO A 101 -6.98 -14.27 6.61
CA PRO A 101 -6.59 -15.55 6.03
C PRO A 101 -6.29 -15.47 4.53
N PHE A 102 -5.32 -16.26 4.04
CA PHE A 102 -4.95 -16.31 2.62
C PHE A 102 -5.69 -17.43 1.85
N LYS A 103 -6.27 -18.39 2.55
CA LYS A 103 -7.16 -19.36 1.93
C LYS A 103 -8.51 -18.71 1.64
N ILE A 104 -9.01 -18.94 0.43
CA ILE A 104 -10.20 -18.27 -0.09
C ILE A 104 -11.42 -18.52 0.80
N GLU A 105 -11.63 -19.76 1.19
CA GLU A 105 -12.77 -20.19 2.01
C GLU A 105 -12.71 -19.53 3.41
N GLU A 106 -11.54 -19.53 4.03
CA GLU A 106 -11.33 -18.94 5.35
C GLU A 106 -11.54 -17.41 5.30
N ALA A 107 -11.02 -16.76 4.25
CA ALA A 107 -11.20 -15.31 4.08
C ALA A 107 -12.67 -14.93 3.86
N PHE A 108 -13.44 -15.72 3.11
CA PHE A 108 -14.89 -15.50 2.99
C PHE A 108 -15.62 -15.77 4.30
N LYS A 109 -15.21 -16.79 5.08
CA LYS A 109 -15.77 -17.03 6.41
C LYS A 109 -15.53 -15.88 7.37
N THR A 110 -14.31 -15.27 7.35
CA THR A 110 -14.03 -14.06 8.12
C THR A 110 -15.01 -12.94 7.74
N ILE A 111 -15.28 -12.74 6.44
CA ILE A 111 -16.24 -11.72 5.99
C ILE A 111 -17.66 -12.01 6.50
N GLU A 112 -18.06 -13.28 6.56
CA GLU A 112 -19.37 -13.69 7.05
C GLU A 112 -19.55 -13.45 8.56
N ASN A 113 -18.47 -13.53 9.35
CA ASN A 113 -18.47 -13.23 10.79
C ASN A 113 -18.78 -11.77 11.10
N LYS A 114 -18.62 -10.86 10.15
CA LYS A 114 -18.93 -9.42 10.25
C LYS A 114 -18.22 -8.66 11.40
N LYS A 115 -17.24 -9.26 12.04
CA LYS A 115 -16.41 -8.52 12.99
C LYS A 115 -15.62 -7.46 12.25
N THR A 116 -15.47 -6.30 12.84
CA THR A 116 -14.78 -5.20 12.17
C THR A 116 -13.75 -4.55 13.10
N LYS A 117 -12.66 -4.11 12.49
CA LYS A 117 -11.66 -3.25 13.11
C LYS A 117 -11.59 -1.93 12.36
N ARG A 118 -11.47 -0.83 13.07
CA ARG A 118 -11.20 0.47 12.45
C ARG A 118 -9.70 0.69 12.40
N ILE A 119 -9.24 1.18 11.27
CA ILE A 119 -7.84 1.55 11.06
C ILE A 119 -7.73 2.97 10.50
N ASP A 120 -6.56 3.54 10.68
CA ASP A 120 -6.25 4.88 10.26
C ASP A 120 -6.04 4.94 8.74
N LEU A 121 -6.34 6.08 8.16
CA LEU A 121 -6.10 6.40 6.75
C LEU A 121 -5.12 7.55 6.67
N ILE A 122 -4.13 7.46 5.81
CA ILE A 122 -3.18 8.54 5.59
C ILE A 122 -3.57 9.28 4.32
N LYS A 123 -3.67 10.60 4.44
CA LYS A 123 -3.88 11.50 3.32
C LYS A 123 -2.56 12.21 2.98
N VAL A 124 -2.24 12.28 1.72
CA VAL A 124 -1.13 13.05 1.17
C VAL A 124 -1.67 13.93 0.05
N ASN A 125 -1.75 15.24 0.28
CA ASN A 125 -2.42 16.22 -0.58
C ASN A 125 -3.85 15.74 -0.98
N ASN A 126 -4.06 15.29 -2.24
CA ASN A 126 -5.35 14.81 -2.73
C ASN A 126 -5.44 13.27 -2.84
N SER A 127 -4.41 12.56 -2.44
CA SER A 127 -4.30 11.11 -2.53
C SER A 127 -4.34 10.44 -1.15
N TYR A 128 -4.59 9.14 -1.12
CA TYR A 128 -4.72 8.37 0.12
C TYR A 128 -3.94 7.06 0.04
N PHE A 129 -3.44 6.61 1.18
CA PHE A 129 -2.86 5.29 1.35
C PHE A 129 -3.10 4.76 2.77
N ILE A 130 -2.92 3.47 2.98
CA ILE A 130 -3.37 2.81 4.21
C ILE A 130 -2.27 2.00 4.91
N THR A 131 -1.22 1.61 4.19
CA THR A 131 -0.13 0.79 4.72
C THR A 131 1.14 1.59 4.94
N GLY A 132 1.77 2.01 3.89
CA GLY A 132 2.99 2.79 3.96
C GLY A 132 3.26 3.52 2.65
N GLY A 133 3.96 4.63 2.77
CA GLY A 133 4.31 5.50 1.67
C GLY A 133 5.68 6.12 1.83
N GLY A 134 6.06 6.99 0.89
CA GLY A 134 7.32 7.70 1.00
C GLY A 134 7.83 8.32 -0.29
N LEU A 135 9.02 8.87 -0.18
CA LEU A 135 9.74 9.62 -1.20
C LEU A 135 11.17 9.10 -1.36
N GLY A 136 11.83 9.40 -2.47
CA GLY A 136 13.22 9.04 -2.74
C GLY A 136 13.36 7.62 -3.25
N LEU A 137 14.25 6.83 -2.68
CA LEU A 137 14.55 5.47 -3.12
C LEU A 137 13.30 4.60 -3.37
N PRO A 138 12.27 4.56 -2.50
CA PRO A 138 11.08 3.77 -2.75
C PRO A 138 10.34 4.18 -4.02
N THR A 139 10.23 5.48 -4.33
CA THR A 139 9.60 5.95 -5.57
C THR A 139 10.41 5.60 -6.82
N GLU A 140 11.73 5.66 -6.72
CA GLU A 140 12.61 5.24 -7.82
C GLU A 140 12.48 3.75 -8.12
N ILE A 141 12.42 2.92 -7.07
CA ILE A 141 12.23 1.47 -7.22
C ILE A 141 10.89 1.17 -7.92
N ILE A 142 9.79 1.81 -7.48
CA ILE A 142 8.47 1.60 -8.10
C ILE A 142 8.46 2.05 -9.57
N LYS A 143 9.10 3.18 -9.90
CA LYS A 143 9.24 3.62 -11.30
C LYS A 143 9.93 2.57 -12.16
N ASP A 144 11.07 2.02 -11.68
CA ASP A 144 11.81 1.01 -12.41
C ASP A 144 11.02 -0.28 -12.56
N VAL A 145 10.35 -0.75 -11.50
CA VAL A 145 9.45 -1.91 -11.55
C VAL A 145 8.32 -1.71 -12.56
N ASN A 146 7.74 -0.52 -12.62
CA ASN A 146 6.66 -0.19 -13.55
C ASN A 146 7.18 -0.10 -15.00
N SER A 147 8.39 0.40 -15.22
CA SER A 147 9.02 0.43 -16.55
C SER A 147 9.25 -0.98 -17.11
N LEU A 148 9.63 -1.93 -16.24
CA LEU A 148 9.78 -3.34 -16.62
C LEU A 148 8.44 -4.01 -17.03
N SER A 149 7.30 -3.40 -16.72
CA SER A 149 5.99 -3.97 -17.08
C SER A 149 5.53 -3.59 -18.49
N ARG A 150 6.26 -2.74 -19.21
CA ARG A 150 5.88 -2.25 -20.54
C ARG A 150 6.10 -3.29 -21.66
N ASN A 151 7.13 -4.14 -21.56
CA ASN A 151 7.47 -5.13 -22.59
C ASN A 151 7.08 -6.55 -22.17
N PHE A 152 6.79 -7.42 -23.16
CA PHE A 152 6.39 -8.81 -22.92
C PHE A 152 7.46 -9.61 -22.13
N ILE A 153 8.73 -9.47 -22.52
CA ILE A 153 9.87 -10.17 -21.89
C ILE A 153 10.03 -9.73 -20.43
N THR A 154 9.99 -8.43 -20.18
CA THR A 154 10.14 -7.88 -18.81
C THR A 154 8.95 -8.18 -17.92
N ARG A 155 7.75 -8.35 -18.51
CA ARG A 155 6.57 -8.87 -17.79
C ARG A 155 6.77 -10.31 -17.34
N ALA A 156 7.39 -11.15 -18.17
CA ALA A 156 7.74 -12.52 -17.82
C ALA A 156 8.77 -12.55 -16.68
N ILE A 157 9.81 -11.74 -16.75
CA ILE A 157 10.82 -11.57 -15.69
C ILE A 157 10.15 -11.17 -14.36
N LYS A 158 9.28 -10.14 -14.37
CA LYS A 158 8.52 -9.72 -13.18
C LYS A 158 7.63 -10.84 -12.62
N ARG A 159 7.11 -11.71 -13.48
CA ARG A 159 6.30 -12.87 -13.08
C ARG A 159 7.15 -13.96 -12.41
N ILE A 160 8.36 -14.21 -12.92
CA ILE A 160 9.29 -15.23 -12.40
C ILE A 160 9.90 -14.78 -11.07
N PHE A 161 10.46 -13.57 -11.02
CA PHE A 161 11.15 -13.04 -9.84
C PHE A 161 10.19 -12.55 -8.73
N GLY A 162 8.91 -12.35 -9.05
CA GLY A 162 7.92 -11.95 -8.06
C GLY A 162 8.32 -10.69 -7.28
N GLN A 163 8.37 -10.79 -5.96
CA GLN A 163 8.77 -9.68 -5.08
C GLN A 163 10.29 -9.49 -5.00
N SER A 164 11.09 -10.50 -5.29
CA SER A 164 12.54 -10.38 -5.30
C SER A 164 13.05 -9.32 -6.28
N ILE A 165 12.23 -8.93 -7.26
CA ILE A 165 12.58 -7.87 -8.22
C ILE A 165 12.81 -6.52 -7.53
N TYR A 166 12.08 -6.22 -6.46
CA TYR A 166 12.29 -4.98 -5.68
C TYR A 166 13.66 -4.97 -5.01
N LEU A 167 14.07 -6.10 -4.43
CA LEU A 167 15.40 -6.25 -3.85
C LEU A 167 16.49 -6.11 -4.92
N TRP A 168 16.34 -6.77 -6.07
CA TRP A 168 17.27 -6.67 -7.19
C TRP A 168 17.44 -5.25 -7.69
N ILE A 169 16.34 -4.51 -7.86
CA ILE A 169 16.38 -3.10 -8.28
C ILE A 169 17.06 -2.25 -7.21
N THR A 170 16.79 -2.50 -5.94
CA THR A 170 17.44 -1.79 -4.84
C THR A 170 18.95 -2.02 -4.83
N LEU A 171 19.38 -3.28 -4.97
CA LEU A 171 20.81 -3.63 -5.08
C LEU A 171 21.45 -2.98 -6.29
N LYS A 172 20.79 -3.04 -7.46
CA LYS A 172 21.26 -2.35 -8.67
C LYS A 172 21.45 -0.85 -8.43
N LYS A 173 20.50 -0.18 -7.78
CA LYS A 173 20.64 1.24 -7.45
C LYS A 173 21.79 1.51 -6.50
N PHE A 174 22.05 0.65 -5.54
CA PHE A 174 23.19 0.81 -4.65
C PHE A 174 24.55 0.63 -5.37
N ILE A 175 24.60 -0.22 -6.38
CA ILE A 175 25.82 -0.44 -7.16
C ILE A 175 26.06 0.66 -8.20
N PHE A 176 25.01 1.03 -8.95
CA PHE A 176 25.13 1.96 -10.09
C PHE A 176 24.72 3.40 -9.75
N GLY A 177 24.31 3.64 -8.51
CA GLY A 177 23.91 4.95 -8.01
C GLY A 177 22.39 5.17 -7.99
N TYR A 178 21.98 6.05 -7.12
CA TYR A 178 20.61 6.51 -6.96
C TYR A 178 20.59 8.04 -6.75
N LYS A 179 19.49 8.68 -7.19
CA LYS A 179 19.38 10.14 -7.12
C LYS A 179 19.06 10.60 -5.70
N GLY A 180 18.19 9.84 -4.99
CA GLY A 180 17.60 10.29 -3.73
C GLY A 180 16.66 11.48 -3.92
N ILE A 181 16.41 12.20 -2.83
CA ILE A 181 15.61 13.44 -2.84
C ILE A 181 16.38 14.57 -2.18
N GLU A 182 16.13 15.78 -2.65
CA GLU A 182 16.66 16.98 -2.02
C GLU A 182 15.51 17.75 -1.34
N GLU A 183 15.47 17.67 -0.01
CA GLU A 183 14.78 18.65 0.81
C GLU A 183 15.50 19.99 0.70
N ILE A 184 14.81 21.08 1.08
CA ILE A 184 15.41 22.43 1.00
C ILE A 184 16.75 22.52 1.73
N LYS A 185 16.92 21.73 2.80
CA LYS A 185 18.11 21.78 3.66
C LYS A 185 19.06 20.58 3.51
N ASN A 186 18.56 19.43 3.05
CA ASN A 186 19.31 18.18 3.10
C ASN A 186 19.09 17.30 1.86
N LYS A 187 20.13 16.57 1.47
CA LYS A 187 20.00 15.46 0.53
C LYS A 187 19.74 14.17 1.31
N LEU A 188 18.65 13.48 0.97
CA LEU A 188 18.17 12.30 1.67
C LEU A 188 18.09 11.11 0.72
N LEU A 189 18.31 9.90 1.24
CA LEU A 189 18.05 8.67 0.51
C LEU A 189 16.55 8.45 0.35
N ALA A 190 15.80 8.57 1.46
CA ALA A 190 14.36 8.34 1.48
C ALA A 190 13.69 9.02 2.68
N ILE A 191 12.39 9.27 2.54
CA ILE A 191 11.47 9.55 3.65
C ILE A 191 10.37 8.52 3.56
N TYR A 192 10.18 7.71 4.61
CA TYR A 192 9.08 6.77 4.75
C TYR A 192 8.02 7.32 5.70
N VAL A 193 6.75 7.10 5.35
CA VAL A 193 5.57 7.41 6.17
C VAL A 193 4.80 6.12 6.33
N LEU A 194 4.68 5.62 7.56
CA LEU A 194 4.34 4.24 7.84
C LEU A 194 3.15 4.17 8.81
N ASN A 195 2.08 3.51 8.37
CA ASN A 195 0.89 3.22 9.16
C ASN A 195 0.89 1.77 9.69
N GLN A 196 1.92 0.99 9.36
CA GLN A 196 2.13 -0.38 9.81
C GLN A 196 3.61 -0.73 9.75
N SER A 197 3.99 -1.84 10.39
CA SER A 197 5.39 -2.23 10.59
C SER A 197 6.14 -2.57 9.30
N PHE A 198 5.46 -3.22 8.35
CA PHE A 198 6.10 -3.78 7.15
C PHE A 198 5.80 -3.00 5.88
N ILE A 199 6.81 -2.90 5.01
CA ILE A 199 6.67 -2.56 3.60
C ILE A 199 7.14 -3.75 2.76
N GLY A 200 6.26 -4.24 1.84
CA GLY A 200 6.63 -5.27 0.87
C GLY A 200 7.07 -6.59 1.49
N LYS A 201 6.40 -7.08 2.54
CA LYS A 201 6.67 -8.37 3.22
C LYS A 201 7.99 -8.48 3.97
N GLN A 202 9.09 -7.94 3.41
CA GLN A 202 10.45 -8.24 3.84
C GLN A 202 11.05 -7.16 4.73
N PHE A 203 10.55 -5.94 4.64
CA PHE A 203 11.13 -4.81 5.36
C PHE A 203 10.25 -4.42 6.54
N ASN A 204 10.71 -4.75 7.73
CA ASN A 204 10.11 -4.32 8.99
C ASN A 204 10.70 -2.95 9.40
N ILE A 205 10.31 -1.90 8.69
CA ILE A 205 10.93 -0.56 8.83
C ILE A 205 10.46 0.16 10.09
N ALA A 206 9.25 -0.12 10.57
CA ALA A 206 8.69 0.51 11.75
C ALA A 206 7.99 -0.53 12.65
N PRO A 207 8.72 -1.37 13.39
CA PRO A 207 8.15 -2.43 14.25
C PRO A 207 7.10 -1.91 15.24
N GLU A 208 7.25 -0.65 15.67
CA GLU A 208 6.39 0.05 16.60
C GLU A 208 5.09 0.59 15.99
N ALA A 209 4.97 0.67 14.67
CA ALA A 209 3.83 1.28 13.99
C ALA A 209 2.53 0.50 14.25
N LYS A 210 1.49 1.24 14.63
CA LYS A 210 0.13 0.74 14.85
C LYS A 210 -0.82 1.44 13.89
N ASN A 211 -1.67 0.68 13.23
CA ASN A 211 -2.58 1.20 12.20
C ASN A 211 -3.91 1.77 12.73
N ASN A 212 -4.01 2.03 14.05
CA ASN A 212 -5.25 2.47 14.68
C ASN A 212 -5.02 3.33 15.93
N ASP A 213 -3.87 3.98 16.05
CA ASP A 213 -3.52 4.82 17.21
C ASP A 213 -3.58 6.33 16.90
N GLY A 214 -3.99 6.68 15.69
CA GLY A 214 -4.13 8.06 15.25
C GLY A 214 -2.80 8.75 14.94
N TYR A 215 -1.75 7.99 14.67
CA TYR A 215 -0.42 8.48 14.32
C TYR A 215 0.15 7.68 13.15
N PHE A 216 1.17 8.21 12.52
CA PHE A 216 2.04 7.48 11.62
C PHE A 216 3.51 7.64 12.04
N GLU A 217 4.30 6.64 11.71
CA GLU A 217 5.75 6.66 11.90
C GLU A 217 6.43 7.27 10.69
N VAL A 218 7.45 8.09 10.93
CA VAL A 218 8.29 8.69 9.89
C VAL A 218 9.71 8.21 10.07
N LYS A 219 10.31 7.66 9.03
CA LYS A 219 11.74 7.32 9.01
C LYS A 219 12.41 8.16 7.91
N ILE A 220 13.22 9.12 8.33
CA ILE A 220 14.03 9.92 7.42
C ILE A 220 15.40 9.27 7.30
N VAL A 221 15.71 8.77 6.13
CA VAL A 221 16.97 8.10 5.82
C VAL A 221 17.90 9.11 5.15
N LYS A 222 18.88 9.61 5.89
CA LYS A 222 19.96 10.42 5.32
C LYS A 222 20.78 9.58 4.35
N MET A 223 21.60 10.23 3.52
CA MET A 223 22.55 9.52 2.68
C MET A 223 23.50 8.69 3.55
N PRO A 224 23.56 7.36 3.37
CA PRO A 224 24.46 6.50 4.13
C PRO A 224 25.92 6.93 3.92
N PRO A 225 26.75 6.92 4.97
CA PRO A 225 28.09 7.53 4.92
C PRO A 225 29.09 6.79 4.00
N THR A 226 28.88 5.51 3.74
CA THR A 226 29.73 4.69 2.88
C THR A 226 28.89 3.79 1.98
N PHE A 227 29.50 3.25 0.93
CA PHE A 227 28.86 2.27 0.06
C PHE A 227 28.34 1.05 0.84
N LEU A 228 29.12 0.51 1.78
CA LEU A 228 28.72 -0.64 2.60
C LEU A 228 27.56 -0.30 3.54
N SER A 229 27.40 0.95 3.92
CA SER A 229 26.29 1.40 4.76
C SER A 229 24.92 1.25 4.09
N ASN A 230 24.85 1.22 2.74
CA ASN A 230 23.63 0.92 2.00
C ASN A 230 23.14 -0.50 2.32
N PHE A 231 24.05 -1.49 2.30
CA PHE A 231 23.72 -2.89 2.62
C PHE A 231 23.36 -3.07 4.08
N LYS A 232 24.04 -2.32 4.98
CA LYS A 232 23.68 -2.28 6.39
C LYS A 232 22.26 -1.74 6.58
N THR A 233 21.88 -0.68 5.85
CA THR A 233 20.51 -0.13 5.88
C THR A 233 19.47 -1.18 5.48
N LEU A 234 19.70 -1.96 4.40
CA LEU A 234 18.81 -3.04 4.01
C LEU A 234 18.69 -4.14 5.06
N SER A 235 19.84 -4.61 5.57
CA SER A 235 19.87 -5.67 6.58
C SER A 235 19.16 -5.26 7.86
N TYR A 236 19.40 -4.05 8.36
CA TYR A 236 18.77 -3.54 9.58
C TYR A 236 17.28 -3.26 9.35
N GLY A 237 16.90 -2.76 8.16
CA GLY A 237 15.50 -2.57 7.79
C GLY A 237 14.71 -3.88 7.71
N SER A 238 15.32 -4.97 7.22
CA SER A 238 14.65 -6.28 7.19
C SER A 238 14.48 -6.91 8.59
N LYS A 239 15.40 -6.59 9.51
CA LYS A 239 15.41 -7.11 10.89
C LYS A 239 14.60 -6.26 11.89
N GLY A 240 14.00 -5.16 11.46
CA GLY A 240 13.31 -4.23 12.36
C GLY A 240 14.22 -3.39 13.25
N LYS A 241 15.49 -3.22 12.85
CA LYS A 241 16.53 -2.55 13.63
C LYS A 241 17.04 -1.27 12.97
N ILE A 242 16.31 -0.74 11.99
CA ILE A 242 16.77 0.41 11.20
C ILE A 242 17.06 1.65 12.07
N ASP A 243 16.35 1.80 13.18
CA ASP A 243 16.50 2.90 14.13
C ASP A 243 17.83 2.89 14.90
N GLU A 244 18.58 1.78 14.88
CA GLU A 244 19.91 1.68 15.48
C GLU A 244 21.00 2.38 14.61
N LEU A 245 20.66 2.80 13.38
CA LEU A 245 21.58 3.44 12.46
C LEU A 245 21.63 4.95 12.67
N SER A 246 22.82 5.53 12.82
CA SER A 246 23.00 6.97 13.10
C SER A 246 22.54 7.91 12.00
N TRP A 247 22.34 7.41 10.77
CA TRP A 247 21.80 8.19 9.65
C TRP A 247 20.28 8.07 9.47
N ILE A 248 19.59 7.47 10.45
CA ILE A 248 18.14 7.38 10.50
C ILE A 248 17.61 8.35 11.55
N ILE A 249 16.60 9.13 11.16
CA ILE A 249 15.83 9.96 12.10
C ILE A 249 14.43 9.37 12.14
N LYS A 250 13.95 9.07 13.33
CA LYS A 250 12.57 8.60 13.57
C LYS A 250 11.73 9.70 14.18
N LYS A 251 10.45 9.70 13.80
CA LYS A 251 9.44 10.58 14.37
C LYS A 251 8.08 9.91 14.32
N LYS A 252 7.28 10.08 15.34
CA LYS A 252 5.86 9.72 15.36
C LYS A 252 5.03 10.99 15.35
N THR A 253 4.07 11.10 14.43
CA THR A 253 3.31 12.35 14.28
C THR A 253 1.94 12.11 13.64
N LYS A 254 1.06 13.12 13.76
CA LYS A 254 -0.24 13.15 13.07
C LYS A 254 -0.18 13.92 11.76
N ASN A 255 0.78 14.83 11.62
CA ASN A 255 0.92 15.70 10.47
C ASN A 255 2.39 15.87 10.11
N LEU A 256 2.67 15.96 8.82
CA LEU A 256 4.00 16.22 8.29
C LEU A 256 3.90 17.03 7.01
N THR A 257 4.70 18.08 6.90
CA THR A 257 4.89 18.80 5.64
C THR A 257 6.31 18.56 5.15
N ILE A 258 6.45 18.15 3.90
CA ILE A 258 7.73 17.93 3.21
C ILE A 258 7.81 18.92 2.05
N ASN A 259 8.89 19.70 1.98
CA ASN A 259 9.16 20.62 0.88
C ASN A 259 10.44 20.17 0.18
N LEU A 260 10.35 19.90 -1.12
CA LEU A 260 11.45 19.46 -1.96
C LEU A 260 11.92 20.61 -2.86
N LYS A 261 13.18 20.59 -3.25
CA LYS A 261 13.72 21.52 -4.27
C LYS A 261 13.11 21.23 -5.64
N GLU A 262 13.01 19.94 -6.00
CA GLU A 262 12.51 19.46 -7.28
C GLU A 262 11.24 18.63 -7.09
N PRO A 263 10.24 18.72 -8.00
CA PRO A 263 9.07 17.88 -7.92
C PRO A 263 9.40 16.38 -8.01
N SER A 264 8.89 15.58 -7.08
CA SER A 264 9.02 14.13 -7.04
C SER A 264 7.65 13.47 -6.94
N TYR A 265 7.57 12.17 -7.27
CA TYR A 265 6.38 11.38 -6.97
C TYR A 265 6.39 10.96 -5.51
N PHE A 266 5.21 10.94 -4.90
CA PHE A 266 4.98 10.24 -3.65
C PHE A 266 4.51 8.82 -3.94
N MET A 267 5.04 7.83 -3.22
CA MET A 267 4.59 6.44 -3.29
C MET A 267 3.68 6.15 -2.10
N GLY A 268 2.55 5.47 -2.33
CA GLY A 268 1.67 4.96 -1.27
C GLY A 268 1.12 3.58 -1.64
N ASP A 269 1.15 2.64 -0.71
CA ASP A 269 0.71 1.24 -0.90
C ASP A 269 1.36 0.55 -2.12
N GLY A 270 2.59 0.94 -2.47
CA GLY A 270 3.31 0.40 -3.62
C GLY A 270 2.92 0.99 -4.98
N GLU A 271 2.10 2.05 -5.01
CA GLU A 271 1.68 2.76 -6.22
C GLU A 271 2.24 4.19 -6.23
N LEU A 272 2.51 4.73 -7.43
CA LEU A 272 2.84 6.15 -7.57
C LEU A 272 1.55 6.96 -7.49
N LEU A 273 1.45 7.85 -6.50
CA LEU A 273 0.27 8.66 -6.28
C LEU A 273 0.33 9.94 -7.10
N GLU A 274 0.93 10.99 -6.57
CA GLU A 274 1.01 12.29 -7.24
C GLU A 274 2.45 12.82 -7.30
N LYS A 275 2.69 13.75 -8.20
CA LYS A 275 3.97 14.45 -8.37
C LYS A 275 3.83 15.88 -7.86
N SER A 276 4.66 16.25 -6.88
CA SER A 276 4.68 17.59 -6.29
C SER A 276 6.06 17.89 -5.72
N ASN A 277 6.32 19.16 -5.44
CA ASN A 277 7.46 19.61 -4.62
C ASN A 277 7.04 19.90 -3.17
N LYS A 278 5.72 19.88 -2.87
CA LYS A 278 5.21 20.04 -1.51
C LYS A 278 4.19 18.94 -1.21
N PHE A 279 4.40 18.25 -0.09
CA PHE A 279 3.50 17.22 0.40
C PHE A 279 3.03 17.56 1.80
N ASN A 280 1.72 17.73 1.95
CA ASN A 280 1.05 17.85 3.24
C ASN A 280 0.44 16.47 3.54
N ILE A 281 0.89 15.87 4.64
CA ILE A 281 0.54 14.50 5.03
C ILE A 281 -0.18 14.58 6.37
N GLU A 282 -1.32 13.93 6.48
CA GLU A 282 -2.13 13.88 7.70
C GLU A 282 -2.73 12.49 7.91
N VAL A 283 -2.85 12.08 9.17
CA VAL A 283 -3.62 10.90 9.54
C VAL A 283 -5.08 11.27 9.73
N ILE A 284 -5.98 10.42 9.22
CA ILE A 284 -7.41 10.43 9.51
C ILE A 284 -7.70 9.24 10.41
N PRO A 285 -7.83 9.45 11.74
CA PRO A 285 -7.90 8.35 12.69
C PRO A 285 -9.17 7.51 12.52
N ASN A 286 -9.03 6.19 12.65
CA ASN A 286 -10.14 5.24 12.65
C ASN A 286 -11.08 5.37 11.44
N ALA A 287 -10.55 5.83 10.31
CA ALA A 287 -11.35 6.22 9.15
C ALA A 287 -11.88 5.02 8.36
N VAL A 288 -11.19 3.89 8.33
CA VAL A 288 -11.56 2.73 7.51
C VAL A 288 -12.01 1.58 8.37
N LYS A 289 -13.26 1.11 8.17
CA LYS A 289 -13.82 -0.05 8.83
C LYS A 289 -13.57 -1.30 7.99
N ILE A 290 -12.68 -2.18 8.46
CA ILE A 290 -12.29 -3.42 7.77
C ILE A 290 -12.87 -4.61 8.49
N ILE A 291 -13.42 -5.56 7.71
CA ILE A 291 -13.93 -6.82 8.26
C ILE A 291 -12.73 -7.75 8.49
N THR A 292 -12.58 -8.22 9.73
CA THR A 292 -11.50 -9.11 10.18
C THR A 292 -11.97 -9.88 11.41
N ASP A 293 -11.23 -10.88 11.85
CA ASP A 293 -11.54 -11.67 13.06
C ASP A 293 -11.21 -10.92 14.35
#